data_9a9e56d5f7eee77a83de93e59f6e7f0c
#
_entry.id   9a9e56d5f7eee77a83de93e59f6e7f0c
#
_cell.length_a   1.000
_cell.length_b   1.000
_cell.length_c   1.000
_cell.angle_alpha   90.00
_cell.angle_beta   90.00
_cell.angle_gamma   90.00
#
_symmetry.space_group_name_H-M   'P 1'
#
loop_
_entity.id
_entity.type
_entity.pdbx_description
1 polymer ?
#
loop_
_entity_poly.entity_id
_entity_poly.type
_entity_poly.pdbx_seq_one_letter_code
_entity_poly.pdbx_strand_id
1 'polypeptide(L)'
;VDSIWLWPLALVAVLVAWPALRPFAARLFADRLRPQVMDEPPDHIYLLRVAEPSWRQDEARRLAETQLAAAGFAEAGVYVVREMPELTLGLHAHAAEKAYAILYDHPRAGFWSELVTRFEDGSLATFTTLEPAEVDVPDGSLYVSEPKLPLSLLWRRMLTERPKKPMLECTRARAAQDFEKGYAESIAYHKRRKGGSARDADPLRHAA
;
A
#
# COMPACT_ATOMS: atom_id res chain seq x y z
N VAL A 1 -6.28 47.00 29.73
CA VAL A 1 -6.51 45.96 30.73
C VAL A 1 -7.15 44.78 30.02
N ASP A 2 -6.55 43.57 30.12
CA ASP A 2 -7.13 42.24 30.07
C ASP A 2 -7.29 41.51 28.74
N SER A 3 -6.15 41.35 28.01
CA SER A 3 -6.14 40.36 26.93
C SER A 3 -5.36 39.06 27.27
N ILE A 4 -4.88 38.90 28.50
CA ILE A 4 -3.96 37.80 28.91
C ILE A 4 -4.71 36.48 29.15
N TRP A 5 -6.02 36.51 29.39
CA TRP A 5 -6.83 35.32 29.72
C TRP A 5 -7.41 34.60 28.49
N LEU A 6 -7.32 35.14 27.26
CA LEU A 6 -7.86 34.52 26.06
C LEU A 6 -6.95 33.44 25.48
N TRP A 7 -5.66 33.47 25.75
CA TRP A 7 -4.68 32.50 25.22
C TRP A 7 -4.83 31.08 25.80
N PRO A 8 -5.01 30.88 27.13
CA PRO A 8 -5.18 29.55 27.67
C PRO A 8 -6.50 28.91 27.23
N LEU A 9 -7.59 29.67 27.07
CA LEU A 9 -8.86 29.17 26.56
C LEU A 9 -8.78 28.74 25.08
N ALA A 10 -8.03 29.47 24.25
CA ALA A 10 -7.77 29.08 22.85
C ALA A 10 -6.93 27.79 22.77
N LEU A 11 -5.95 27.62 23.66
CA LEU A 11 -5.10 26.44 23.70
C LEU A 11 -5.87 25.20 24.16
N VAL A 12 -6.77 25.34 25.12
CA VAL A 12 -7.67 24.26 25.59
C VAL A 12 -8.68 23.90 24.49
N ALA A 13 -9.24 24.88 23.78
CA ALA A 13 -10.16 24.62 22.66
C ALA A 13 -9.47 23.85 21.52
N VAL A 14 -8.21 24.18 21.21
CA VAL A 14 -7.41 23.45 20.22
C VAL A 14 -7.12 22.02 20.69
N LEU A 15 -6.76 21.82 21.97
CA LEU A 15 -6.47 20.49 22.52
C LEU A 15 -7.72 19.59 22.59
N VAL A 16 -8.89 20.17 22.84
CA VAL A 16 -10.16 19.42 22.90
C VAL A 16 -10.70 19.14 21.48
N ALA A 17 -10.51 20.06 20.52
CA ALA A 17 -10.93 19.88 19.14
C ALA A 17 -9.96 19.01 18.30
N TRP A 18 -8.71 18.85 18.74
CA TRP A 18 -7.68 18.10 18.03
C TRP A 18 -8.04 16.63 17.72
N PRO A 19 -8.65 15.83 18.64
CA PRO A 19 -9.09 14.49 18.33
C PRO A 19 -10.22 14.44 17.28
N ALA A 20 -11.10 15.45 17.25
CA ALA A 20 -12.19 15.55 16.27
C ALA A 20 -11.73 16.05 14.90
N LEU A 21 -10.63 16.81 14.83
CA LEU A 21 -10.05 17.33 13.60
C LEU A 21 -9.06 16.37 12.93
N ARG A 22 -8.53 15.39 13.67
CA ARG A 22 -7.62 14.37 13.14
C ARG A 22 -8.15 13.63 11.91
N PRO A 23 -9.40 13.12 11.89
CA PRO A 23 -9.92 12.43 10.71
C PRO A 23 -10.13 13.39 9.52
N PHE A 24 -10.38 14.68 9.79
CA PHE A 24 -10.55 15.68 8.74
C PHE A 24 -9.21 16.11 8.13
N ALA A 25 -8.18 16.28 8.95
CA ALA A 25 -6.81 16.54 8.48
C ALA A 25 -6.24 15.34 7.71
N ALA A 26 -6.46 14.11 8.21
CA ALA A 26 -6.06 12.90 7.52
C ALA A 26 -6.75 12.73 6.15
N ARG A 27 -8.04 13.09 6.03
CA ARG A 27 -8.76 13.12 4.75
C ARG A 27 -8.20 14.16 3.78
N LEU A 28 -7.90 15.37 4.24
CA LEU A 28 -7.30 16.42 3.41
C LEU A 28 -5.89 16.05 2.92
N PHE A 29 -5.11 15.31 3.71
CA PHE A 29 -3.79 14.82 3.30
C PHE A 29 -3.89 13.60 2.39
N ALA A 30 -4.82 12.67 2.64
CA ALA A 30 -5.05 11.51 1.77
C ALA A 30 -5.54 11.93 0.37
N ASP A 31 -6.44 12.93 0.29
CA ASP A 31 -6.91 13.47 -0.98
C ASP A 31 -5.83 14.25 -1.74
N ARG A 32 -4.83 14.82 -1.04
CA ARG A 32 -3.69 15.48 -1.69
C ARG A 32 -2.63 14.51 -2.23
N LEU A 33 -2.52 13.32 -1.70
CA LEU A 33 -1.56 12.30 -2.17
C LEU A 33 -2.11 11.45 -3.32
N ARG A 34 -3.44 11.26 -3.39
CA ARG A 34 -4.10 10.48 -4.46
C ARG A 34 -3.96 11.04 -5.88
N PRO A 35 -4.05 12.37 -6.15
CA PRO A 35 -3.97 12.87 -7.52
C PRO A 35 -2.54 13.00 -8.06
N GLN A 36 -1.50 12.76 -7.26
CA GLN A 36 -0.13 13.09 -7.65
C GLN A 36 0.63 11.97 -8.33
N VAL A 37 0.08 10.76 -8.38
CA VAL A 37 0.78 9.62 -8.99
C VAL A 37 0.30 9.38 -10.43
N MET A 38 -1.01 9.43 -10.69
CA MET A 38 -1.58 9.36 -12.04
C MET A 38 -3.04 9.82 -12.04
N ASP A 39 -3.46 10.58 -13.06
CA ASP A 39 -4.86 10.98 -13.25
C ASP A 39 -5.75 9.76 -13.54
N GLU A 40 -5.22 8.76 -14.23
CA GLU A 40 -5.87 7.48 -14.48
C GLU A 40 -4.84 6.34 -14.45
N PRO A 41 -4.91 5.40 -13.48
CA PRO A 41 -3.97 4.29 -13.41
C PRO A 41 -4.17 3.35 -14.61
N PRO A 42 -3.08 2.86 -15.25
CA PRO A 42 -3.16 1.94 -16.38
C PRO A 42 -3.80 0.61 -15.97
N ASP A 43 -4.47 -0.07 -16.90
CA ASP A 43 -5.09 -1.38 -16.64
C ASP A 43 -4.06 -2.47 -16.36
N HIS A 44 -2.90 -2.33 -16.97
CA HIS A 44 -1.77 -3.23 -16.85
C HIS A 44 -0.48 -2.45 -16.70
N ILE A 45 0.44 -3.01 -15.96
CA ILE A 45 1.82 -2.52 -15.85
C ILE A 45 2.79 -3.60 -16.29
N TYR A 46 3.98 -3.18 -16.72
CA TYR A 46 5.06 -4.07 -17.09
C TYR A 46 6.33 -3.72 -16.32
N LEU A 47 6.92 -4.72 -15.71
CA LEU A 47 8.15 -4.59 -14.93
C LEU A 47 9.38 -4.81 -15.82
N LEU A 48 10.20 -3.79 -15.93
CA LEU A 48 11.49 -3.85 -16.63
C LEU A 48 12.59 -4.08 -15.59
N ARG A 49 13.27 -5.22 -15.68
CA ARG A 49 14.37 -5.54 -14.75
C ARG A 49 15.55 -4.59 -14.97
N VAL A 50 16.12 -4.08 -13.89
CA VAL A 50 17.23 -3.14 -13.91
C VAL A 50 18.42 -3.76 -13.19
N ALA A 51 19.60 -3.76 -13.87
CA ALA A 51 20.84 -4.28 -13.29
C ALA A 51 21.46 -3.27 -12.30
N GLU A 52 21.39 -1.98 -12.64
CA GLU A 52 21.94 -0.88 -11.83
C GLU A 52 20.83 0.10 -11.47
N PRO A 53 20.05 -0.20 -10.43
CA PRO A 53 18.92 0.65 -10.05
C PRO A 53 19.38 1.93 -9.37
N SER A 54 18.71 3.05 -9.70
CA SER A 54 18.90 4.31 -9.01
C SER A 54 17.84 4.44 -7.90
N TRP A 55 18.26 4.22 -6.66
CA TRP A 55 17.43 4.43 -5.48
C TRP A 55 17.65 5.84 -4.94
N ARG A 56 16.56 6.57 -4.69
CA ARG A 56 16.60 7.90 -4.07
C ARG A 56 16.81 7.83 -2.57
N GLN A 57 16.17 6.82 -1.95
CA GLN A 57 16.27 6.58 -0.51
C GLN A 57 17.06 5.30 -0.22
N ASP A 58 18.33 5.30 -0.63
CA ASP A 58 19.22 4.13 -0.56
C ASP A 58 19.47 3.61 0.86
N GLU A 59 19.52 4.51 1.86
CA GLU A 59 19.67 4.11 3.26
C GLU A 59 18.43 3.35 3.77
N ALA A 60 17.23 3.85 3.50
CA ALA A 60 15.99 3.18 3.87
C ALA A 60 15.84 1.82 3.17
N ARG A 61 16.23 1.75 1.89
CA ARG A 61 16.28 0.51 1.13
C ARG A 61 17.21 -0.51 1.78
N ARG A 62 18.47 -0.14 2.06
CA ARG A 62 19.47 -1.05 2.66
C ARG A 62 19.01 -1.58 4.01
N LEU A 63 18.39 -0.72 4.82
CA LEU A 63 17.82 -1.12 6.10
C LEU A 63 16.70 -2.15 5.90
N ALA A 64 15.78 -1.89 4.96
CA ALA A 64 14.68 -2.80 4.66
C ALA A 64 15.19 -4.15 4.13
N GLU A 65 16.15 -4.15 3.19
CA GLU A 65 16.76 -5.37 2.66
C GLU A 65 17.45 -6.18 3.75
N THR A 66 18.18 -5.53 4.66
CA THR A 66 18.80 -6.20 5.81
C THR A 66 17.76 -6.89 6.68
N GLN A 67 16.63 -6.22 6.97
CA GLN A 67 15.55 -6.79 7.76
C GLN A 67 14.86 -7.95 7.03
N LEU A 68 14.65 -7.84 5.71
CA LEU A 68 14.07 -8.89 4.89
C LEU A 68 14.98 -10.12 4.82
N ALA A 69 16.27 -9.92 4.59
CA ALA A 69 17.25 -11.01 4.57
C ALA A 69 17.31 -11.75 5.91
N ALA A 70 17.30 -11.01 7.03
CA ALA A 70 17.26 -11.59 8.38
C ALA A 70 15.95 -12.34 8.65
N ALA A 71 14.84 -11.97 7.99
CA ALA A 71 13.55 -12.65 8.07
C ALA A 71 13.43 -13.86 7.13
N GLY A 72 14.42 -14.12 6.26
CA GLY A 72 14.44 -15.26 5.34
C GLY A 72 13.90 -14.97 3.94
N PHE A 73 13.65 -13.71 3.60
CA PHE A 73 13.34 -13.32 2.23
C PHE A 73 14.56 -13.38 1.33
N ALA A 74 14.36 -13.83 0.11
CA ALA A 74 15.37 -13.83 -0.93
C ALA A 74 15.00 -12.80 -2.02
N GLU A 75 15.95 -11.99 -2.45
CA GLU A 75 15.76 -11.03 -3.53
C GLU A 75 15.32 -11.72 -4.82
N ALA A 76 14.28 -11.22 -5.46
CA ALA A 76 13.75 -11.67 -6.75
C ALA A 76 14.19 -10.74 -7.90
N GLY A 77 14.58 -9.52 -7.60
CA GLY A 77 15.15 -8.55 -8.53
C GLY A 77 14.65 -7.13 -8.29
N VAL A 78 15.28 -6.19 -8.99
CA VAL A 78 14.90 -4.77 -8.99
C VAL A 78 14.34 -4.41 -10.36
N TYR A 79 13.28 -3.61 -10.35
CA TYR A 79 12.50 -3.27 -11.54
C TYR A 79 12.13 -1.79 -11.55
N VAL A 80 11.90 -1.26 -12.74
CA VAL A 80 11.15 -0.03 -12.97
C VAL A 80 9.85 -0.38 -13.65
N VAL A 81 8.81 0.40 -13.39
CA VAL A 81 7.51 0.21 -14.01
C VAL A 81 7.49 0.98 -15.33
N ARG A 82 7.26 0.31 -16.45
CA ARG A 82 7.30 0.93 -17.79
C ARG A 82 6.36 2.13 -17.91
N GLU A 83 5.18 2.03 -17.35
CA GLU A 83 4.13 3.04 -17.35
C GLU A 83 4.36 4.15 -16.31
N MET A 84 5.26 3.91 -15.34
CA MET A 84 5.66 4.85 -14.26
C MET A 84 7.17 4.78 -14.07
N PRO A 85 7.97 5.30 -15.00
CA PRO A 85 9.43 5.09 -15.02
C PRO A 85 10.17 5.70 -13.82
N GLU A 86 9.54 6.59 -13.08
CA GLU A 86 10.04 7.15 -11.82
C GLU A 86 9.87 6.24 -10.60
N LEU A 87 9.07 5.17 -10.72
CA LEU A 87 8.84 4.20 -9.64
C LEU A 87 9.84 3.05 -9.76
N THR A 88 10.70 2.92 -8.77
CA THR A 88 11.62 1.77 -8.61
C THR A 88 11.04 0.78 -7.61
N LEU A 89 11.09 -0.51 -7.96
CA LEU A 89 10.59 -1.62 -7.14
C LEU A 89 11.70 -2.62 -6.84
N GLY A 90 11.82 -3.02 -5.57
CA GLY A 90 12.60 -4.20 -5.15
C GLY A 90 11.66 -5.33 -4.76
N LEU A 91 11.72 -6.46 -5.47
CA LEU A 91 10.89 -7.63 -5.19
C LEU A 91 11.68 -8.67 -4.42
N HIS A 92 11.06 -9.22 -3.37
CA HIS A 92 11.62 -10.29 -2.53
C HIS A 92 10.56 -11.37 -2.31
N ALA A 93 11.00 -12.62 -2.14
CA ALA A 93 10.13 -13.76 -1.94
C ALA A 93 10.56 -14.58 -0.73
N HIS A 94 9.60 -14.97 0.09
CA HIS A 94 9.76 -15.92 1.19
C HIS A 94 8.98 -17.20 0.89
N ALA A 95 9.62 -18.18 0.26
CA ALA A 95 8.93 -19.36 -0.25
C ALA A 95 8.24 -20.19 0.85
N ALA A 96 8.90 -20.38 1.99
CA ALA A 96 8.34 -21.19 3.09
C ALA A 96 7.05 -20.57 3.69
N GLU A 97 7.02 -19.22 3.79
CA GLU A 97 5.86 -18.49 4.33
C GLU A 97 4.90 -18.02 3.23
N LYS A 98 5.18 -18.33 1.95
CA LYS A 98 4.35 -17.97 0.80
C LYS A 98 4.00 -16.48 0.77
N ALA A 99 5.01 -15.63 0.98
CA ALA A 99 4.85 -14.18 1.05
C ALA A 99 5.84 -13.47 0.12
N TYR A 100 5.38 -12.38 -0.47
CA TYR A 100 6.23 -11.41 -1.17
C TYR A 100 6.47 -10.19 -0.29
N ALA A 101 7.65 -9.58 -0.42
CA ALA A 101 7.91 -8.23 0.06
C ALA A 101 8.27 -7.35 -1.13
N ILE A 102 7.68 -6.17 -1.18
CA ILE A 102 7.88 -5.18 -2.21
C ILE A 102 8.42 -3.92 -1.54
N LEU A 103 9.54 -3.43 -2.02
CA LEU A 103 10.12 -2.14 -1.66
C LEU A 103 9.83 -1.15 -2.77
N TYR A 104 9.30 0.00 -2.44
CA TYR A 104 8.93 1.05 -3.39
C TYR A 104 9.76 2.29 -3.13
N ASP A 105 10.27 2.93 -4.19
CA ASP A 105 10.92 4.24 -4.13
C ASP A 105 10.34 5.14 -5.22
N HIS A 106 9.60 6.17 -4.81
CA HIS A 106 8.95 7.12 -5.70
C HIS A 106 9.33 8.56 -5.34
N PRO A 107 9.62 9.46 -6.30
CA PRO A 107 10.14 10.81 -6.03
C PRO A 107 9.23 11.67 -5.18
N ARG A 108 7.91 11.48 -5.26
CA ARG A 108 6.92 12.28 -4.52
C ARG A 108 6.33 11.57 -3.32
N ALA A 109 6.12 10.25 -3.42
CA ALA A 109 5.54 9.45 -2.34
C ALA A 109 6.59 8.94 -1.34
N GLY A 110 7.89 9.02 -1.68
CA GLY A 110 8.97 8.54 -0.84
C GLY A 110 9.19 7.04 -0.93
N PHE A 111 9.73 6.48 0.14
CA PHE A 111 10.01 5.05 0.26
C PHE A 111 8.99 4.38 1.18
N TRP A 112 8.46 3.24 0.75
CA TRP A 112 7.62 2.39 1.60
C TRP A 112 7.82 0.91 1.24
N SER A 113 7.28 0.04 2.08
CA SER A 113 7.37 -1.40 1.92
C SER A 113 6.00 -2.05 2.07
N GLU A 114 5.78 -3.11 1.33
CA GLU A 114 4.60 -3.96 1.45
C GLU A 114 4.98 -5.42 1.62
N LEU A 115 4.25 -6.11 2.47
CA LEU A 115 4.29 -7.56 2.65
C LEU A 115 2.95 -8.12 2.19
N VAL A 116 2.98 -9.09 1.27
CA VAL A 116 1.76 -9.60 0.63
C VAL A 116 1.74 -11.12 0.66
N THR A 117 0.64 -11.71 1.13
CA THR A 117 0.30 -13.12 0.93
C THR A 117 -0.95 -13.21 0.05
N ARG A 118 -0.92 -14.12 -0.94
CA ARG A 118 -2.05 -14.40 -1.82
C ARG A 118 -2.70 -15.70 -1.43
N PHE A 119 -4.03 -15.74 -1.38
CA PHE A 119 -4.78 -16.93 -1.05
C PHE A 119 -5.42 -17.57 -2.29
N GLU A 120 -5.70 -18.86 -2.22
CA GLU A 120 -6.30 -19.62 -3.33
C GLU A 120 -7.71 -19.15 -3.69
N ASP A 121 -8.43 -18.53 -2.74
CA ASP A 121 -9.75 -17.93 -2.94
C ASP A 121 -9.70 -16.55 -3.63
N GLY A 122 -8.51 -16.08 -4.03
CA GLY A 122 -8.28 -14.79 -4.67
C GLY A 122 -8.16 -13.60 -3.72
N SER A 123 -8.36 -13.81 -2.41
CA SER A 123 -8.15 -12.76 -1.41
C SER A 123 -6.66 -12.54 -1.13
N LEU A 124 -6.34 -11.41 -0.49
CA LEU A 124 -4.98 -10.97 -0.16
C LEU A 124 -4.87 -10.62 1.33
N ALA A 125 -3.68 -10.78 1.89
CA ALA A 125 -3.28 -10.10 3.11
C ALA A 125 -2.12 -9.17 2.77
N THR A 126 -2.34 -7.86 2.92
CA THR A 126 -1.36 -6.81 2.66
C THR A 126 -1.06 -6.04 3.93
N PHE A 127 0.22 -5.97 4.27
CA PHE A 127 0.74 -5.19 5.39
C PHE A 127 1.74 -4.17 4.84
N THR A 128 1.52 -2.89 5.08
CA THR A 128 2.31 -1.82 4.46
C THR A 128 2.80 -0.79 5.46
N THR A 129 3.94 -0.18 5.14
CA THR A 129 4.44 1.02 5.82
C THR A 129 3.98 2.31 5.15
N LEU A 130 3.15 2.25 4.10
CA LEU A 130 2.53 3.43 3.50
C LEU A 130 1.55 4.06 4.48
N GLU A 131 1.44 5.39 4.47
CA GLU A 131 0.45 6.12 5.29
C GLU A 131 -0.97 5.59 5.03
N PRO A 132 -1.80 5.48 6.10
CA PRO A 132 -3.12 4.90 5.96
C PRO A 132 -3.99 5.73 5.00
N ALA A 133 -4.56 5.04 4.03
CA ALA A 133 -5.58 5.57 3.14
C ALA A 133 -6.83 4.69 3.27
N GLU A 134 -7.98 5.24 2.96
CA GLU A 134 -9.18 4.42 2.82
C GLU A 134 -9.03 3.58 1.55
N VAL A 135 -8.65 2.31 1.75
CA VAL A 135 -8.45 1.35 0.66
C VAL A 135 -9.63 0.41 0.64
N ASP A 136 -10.38 0.43 -0.45
CA ASP A 136 -11.42 -0.56 -0.72
C ASP A 136 -10.73 -1.85 -1.19
N VAL A 137 -10.83 -2.91 -0.41
CA VAL A 137 -10.20 -4.21 -0.70
C VAL A 137 -11.26 -5.26 -1.02
N PRO A 138 -10.93 -6.29 -1.83
CA PRO A 138 -11.82 -7.40 -2.10
C PRO A 138 -12.28 -8.12 -0.83
N ASP A 139 -13.49 -8.65 -0.86
CA ASP A 139 -14.06 -9.40 0.25
C ASP A 139 -13.12 -10.55 0.69
N GLY A 140 -12.96 -10.70 1.99
CA GLY A 140 -12.05 -11.69 2.58
C GLY A 140 -10.58 -11.31 2.56
N SER A 141 -10.20 -10.15 1.99
CA SER A 141 -8.86 -9.59 2.06
C SER A 141 -8.63 -8.82 3.36
N LEU A 142 -7.36 -8.74 3.78
CA LEU A 142 -6.90 -7.97 4.93
C LEU A 142 -5.91 -6.91 4.45
N TYR A 143 -6.12 -5.65 4.84
CA TYR A 143 -5.20 -4.55 4.61
C TYR A 143 -4.84 -3.87 5.93
N VAL A 144 -3.54 -3.80 6.24
CA VAL A 144 -3.02 -3.20 7.47
C VAL A 144 -1.95 -2.18 7.10
N SER A 145 -2.12 -0.95 7.54
CA SER A 145 -1.15 0.12 7.35
C SER A 145 -0.52 0.52 8.68
N GLU A 146 0.82 0.49 8.74
CA GLU A 146 1.63 0.82 9.91
C GLU A 146 2.88 1.63 9.53
N PRO A 147 2.75 2.93 9.24
CA PRO A 147 3.81 3.74 8.65
C PRO A 147 5.08 3.87 9.50
N LYS A 148 4.96 3.71 10.81
CA LYS A 148 6.06 3.88 11.77
C LYS A 148 6.64 2.56 12.27
N LEU A 149 6.06 1.43 11.85
CA LEU A 149 6.51 0.14 12.33
C LEU A 149 7.74 -0.34 11.53
N PRO A 150 8.84 -0.75 12.19
CA PRO A 150 9.94 -1.41 11.50
C PRO A 150 9.47 -2.63 10.70
N LEU A 151 10.03 -2.85 9.51
CA LEU A 151 9.61 -3.92 8.61
C LEU A 151 9.70 -5.32 9.26
N SER A 152 10.69 -5.54 10.12
CA SER A 152 10.84 -6.77 10.90
C SER A 152 9.67 -7.02 11.88
N LEU A 153 9.11 -5.96 12.46
CA LEU A 153 7.93 -6.05 13.34
C LEU A 153 6.64 -6.19 12.51
N LEU A 154 6.55 -5.49 11.38
CA LEU A 154 5.45 -5.63 10.45
C LEU A 154 5.34 -7.08 9.93
N TRP A 155 6.50 -7.71 9.64
CA TRP A 155 6.56 -9.12 9.27
C TRP A 155 6.02 -10.06 10.35
N ARG A 156 6.45 -9.87 11.60
CA ARG A 156 5.94 -10.67 12.73
C ARG A 156 4.43 -10.53 12.90
N ARG A 157 3.95 -9.30 12.76
CA ARG A 157 2.52 -9.01 12.85
C ARG A 157 1.75 -9.70 11.72
N MET A 158 2.27 -9.65 10.48
CA MET A 158 1.67 -10.35 9.35
C MET A 158 1.57 -11.86 9.61
N LEU A 159 2.62 -12.50 10.11
CA LEU A 159 2.59 -13.93 10.43
C LEU A 159 1.52 -14.30 11.46
N THR A 160 1.21 -13.37 12.37
CA THR A 160 0.24 -13.59 13.46
C THR A 160 -1.20 -13.31 13.00
N GLU A 161 -1.41 -12.24 12.22
CA GLU A 161 -2.74 -11.69 11.92
C GLU A 161 -3.29 -12.12 10.55
N ARG A 162 -2.44 -12.54 9.61
CA ARG A 162 -2.94 -12.98 8.29
C ARG A 162 -3.93 -14.15 8.42
N PRO A 163 -4.97 -14.19 7.59
CA PRO A 163 -5.94 -15.27 7.60
C PRO A 163 -5.27 -16.64 7.42
N LYS A 164 -5.74 -17.63 8.18
CA LYS A 164 -5.29 -19.03 8.08
C LYS A 164 -6.06 -19.76 6.98
N LYS A 165 -5.71 -19.44 5.73
CA LYS A 165 -6.33 -20.01 4.53
C LYS A 165 -5.26 -20.69 3.67
N PRO A 166 -5.63 -21.56 2.71
CA PRO A 166 -4.71 -22.07 1.69
C PRO A 166 -4.07 -20.91 0.92
N MET A 167 -2.73 -20.89 0.86
CA MET A 167 -1.93 -19.82 0.26
C MET A 167 -1.33 -20.26 -1.06
N LEU A 168 -1.34 -19.38 -2.06
CA LEU A 168 -0.66 -19.61 -3.33
C LEU A 168 0.85 -19.69 -3.14
N GLU A 169 1.50 -20.49 -3.98
CA GLU A 169 2.95 -20.60 -4.00
C GLU A 169 3.61 -19.27 -4.37
N CYS A 170 4.69 -18.97 -3.65
CA CYS A 170 5.50 -17.77 -3.83
C CYS A 170 6.92 -18.17 -4.19
N THR A 171 7.40 -17.74 -5.34
CA THR A 171 8.77 -18.01 -5.79
C THR A 171 9.44 -16.76 -6.36
N ARG A 172 10.77 -16.71 -6.27
CA ARG A 172 11.56 -15.62 -6.87
C ARG A 172 11.32 -15.48 -8.37
N ALA A 173 11.21 -16.60 -9.07
CA ALA A 173 11.03 -16.62 -10.52
C ALA A 173 9.70 -16.03 -10.98
N ARG A 174 8.66 -16.10 -10.13
CA ARG A 174 7.31 -15.63 -10.44
C ARG A 174 7.01 -14.25 -9.88
N ALA A 175 7.88 -13.69 -9.04
CA ALA A 175 7.60 -12.47 -8.29
C ALA A 175 7.14 -11.30 -9.19
N ALA A 176 7.81 -11.04 -10.30
CA ALA A 176 7.44 -9.98 -11.24
C ALA A 176 6.08 -10.25 -11.89
N GLN A 177 5.86 -11.45 -12.40
CA GLN A 177 4.61 -11.84 -13.04
C GLN A 177 3.43 -11.81 -12.05
N ASP A 178 3.64 -12.30 -10.83
CA ASP A 178 2.61 -12.30 -9.79
C ASP A 178 2.27 -10.87 -9.33
N PHE A 179 3.26 -9.97 -9.32
CA PHE A 179 3.04 -8.54 -9.04
C PHE A 179 2.22 -7.87 -10.16
N GLU A 180 2.61 -8.03 -11.43
CA GLU A 180 1.88 -7.48 -12.59
C GLU A 180 0.43 -7.97 -12.62
N LYS A 181 0.23 -9.28 -12.39
CA LYS A 181 -1.10 -9.89 -12.31
C LYS A 181 -1.92 -9.32 -11.15
N GLY A 182 -1.33 -9.21 -9.95
CA GLY A 182 -2.00 -8.64 -8.76
C GLY A 182 -2.41 -7.19 -8.98
N TYR A 183 -1.58 -6.40 -9.64
CA TYR A 183 -1.92 -5.03 -10.03
C TYR A 183 -3.14 -4.98 -10.94
N ALA A 184 -3.13 -5.76 -12.03
CA ALA A 184 -4.24 -5.80 -12.99
C ALA A 184 -5.56 -6.27 -12.33
N GLU A 185 -5.50 -7.27 -11.45
CA GLU A 185 -6.65 -7.75 -10.67
C GLU A 185 -7.22 -6.66 -9.76
N SER A 186 -6.36 -5.88 -9.09
CA SER A 186 -6.74 -4.75 -8.24
C SER A 186 -7.44 -3.64 -9.04
N ILE A 187 -6.86 -3.24 -10.18
CA ILE A 187 -7.48 -2.21 -11.05
C ILE A 187 -8.84 -2.68 -11.58
N ALA A 188 -8.94 -3.94 -12.03
CA ALA A 188 -10.20 -4.51 -12.49
C ALA A 188 -11.27 -4.55 -11.39
N TYR A 189 -10.88 -4.83 -10.14
CA TYR A 189 -11.78 -4.78 -8.99
C TYR A 189 -12.33 -3.36 -8.76
N HIS A 190 -11.46 -2.36 -8.69
CA HIS A 190 -11.87 -0.97 -8.47
C HIS A 190 -12.74 -0.41 -9.62
N LYS A 191 -12.44 -0.77 -10.87
CA LYS A 191 -13.26 -0.37 -12.03
C LYS A 191 -14.68 -0.97 -11.96
N ARG A 192 -14.80 -2.24 -11.58
CA ARG A 192 -16.12 -2.89 -11.41
C ARG A 192 -16.95 -2.20 -10.32
N ARG A 193 -16.34 -1.87 -9.18
CA ARG A 193 -17.04 -1.18 -8.09
C ARG A 193 -17.50 0.22 -8.47
N LYS A 194 -16.64 1.01 -9.12
CA LYS A 194 -17.03 2.33 -9.63
C LYS A 194 -18.15 2.25 -10.65
N GLY A 195 -18.10 1.30 -11.60
CA GLY A 195 -19.13 1.07 -12.59
C GLY A 195 -20.46 0.55 -12.02
N GLY A 196 -20.42 -0.26 -10.96
CA GLY A 196 -21.60 -0.72 -10.22
C GLY A 196 -22.30 0.42 -9.47
N SER A 197 -21.55 1.25 -8.75
CA SER A 197 -22.08 2.41 -8.04
C SER A 197 -22.77 3.43 -8.96
N ALA A 198 -22.26 3.61 -10.19
CA ALA A 198 -22.89 4.51 -11.18
C ALA A 198 -24.19 3.93 -11.76
N ARG A 199 -24.34 2.59 -11.80
CA ARG A 199 -25.58 1.93 -12.26
C ARG A 199 -26.66 1.90 -11.20
N ASP A 200 -26.29 1.78 -9.93
CA ASP A 200 -27.25 1.79 -8.82
C ASP A 200 -27.74 3.20 -8.47
N ALA A 201 -27.01 4.24 -8.90
CA ALA A 201 -27.39 5.64 -8.73
C ALA A 201 -28.32 6.19 -9.85
N ASP A 202 -28.74 5.37 -10.81
CA ASP A 202 -29.70 5.79 -11.85
C ASP A 202 -31.13 5.79 -11.29
N PRO A 203 -31.73 6.97 -10.99
CA PRO A 203 -33.06 7.07 -10.39
C PRO A 203 -34.20 6.63 -11.32
N LEU A 204 -33.92 6.38 -12.61
CA LEU A 204 -34.92 6.01 -13.62
C LEU A 204 -35.22 4.50 -13.65
N ARG A 205 -34.48 3.65 -12.92
CA ARG A 205 -34.74 2.20 -12.88
C ARG A 205 -35.84 1.75 -11.93
N HIS A 206 -36.34 2.63 -11.08
CA HIS A 206 -37.44 2.32 -10.15
C HIS A 206 -38.82 2.89 -10.57
N ALA A 207 -38.94 3.35 -11.82
CA ALA A 207 -40.16 3.91 -12.38
C ALA A 207 -40.71 3.10 -13.56
N ALA A 208 -40.60 1.77 -13.51
CA ALA A 208 -41.25 0.90 -14.50
C ALA A 208 -42.00 -0.26 -13.80
#